data_3d47a6b3b576fc3e1b9a0a10ce7303c2
#
_entry.id   3d47a6b3b576fc3e1b9a0a10ce7303c2
#
_cell.length_a   1.000
_cell.length_b   1.000
_cell.length_c   1.000
_cell.angle_alpha   90.00
_cell.angle_beta   90.00
_cell.angle_gamma   90.00
#
_symmetry.space_group_name_H-M   'P 1'
#
loop_
_entity.id
_entity.type
_entity.pdbx_description
1 polymer ?
#
loop_
_entity_poly.entity_id
_entity_poly.type
_entity_poly.pdbx_seq_one_letter_code
_entity_poly.pdbx_strand_id
1 'polypeptide(L)'
;LNRLHWHLSDNQGWRVEIKAYPQLATVGGVGCLSNRKAPAKFYTQDEIREIVAYAAERNIEVIPEIDMPGHALAFTKVFPELNGGKKTVNPAKEELYVVLETIMKELATLFPGRYIHIGGDEVKTDGWRACPDIPLFMKKEGIKSYNDIQKYFERRLCRIVNKLGKTVVAWDEV
;
A
#
# COMPACT_ATOMS: atom_id res chain seq x y z
N LEU A 1 6.15 -23.34 10.18
CA LEU A 1 5.65 -22.01 9.77
C LEU A 1 4.14 -22.10 9.61
N ASN A 2 3.43 -21.11 10.17
CA ASN A 2 1.96 -21.05 10.13
C ASN A 2 1.43 -19.72 9.57
N ARG A 3 2.32 -18.86 9.07
CA ARG A 3 1.98 -17.60 8.40
C ARG A 3 2.87 -17.38 7.20
N LEU A 4 2.28 -16.88 6.12
CA LEU A 4 2.94 -16.39 4.92
C LEU A 4 2.72 -14.88 4.85
N HIS A 5 3.78 -14.10 4.99
CA HIS A 5 3.78 -12.67 4.70
C HIS A 5 4.01 -12.50 3.20
N TRP A 6 3.07 -11.87 2.51
CA TRP A 6 3.07 -11.73 1.06
C TRP A 6 3.15 -10.27 0.64
N HIS A 7 4.35 -9.84 0.28
CA HIS A 7 4.65 -8.48 -0.16
C HIS A 7 4.14 -8.26 -1.58
N LEU A 8 3.04 -7.51 -1.74
CA LEU A 8 2.28 -7.40 -2.99
C LEU A 8 2.44 -6.05 -3.71
N SER A 9 3.11 -5.07 -3.10
CA SER A 9 3.42 -3.80 -3.76
C SER A 9 4.77 -3.25 -3.31
N ASP A 10 5.50 -2.67 -4.26
CA ASP A 10 6.76 -1.97 -4.03
C ASP A 10 7.06 -1.04 -5.22
N ASN A 11 8.18 -0.36 -5.17
CA ASN A 11 8.72 0.49 -6.25
C ASN A 11 8.85 -0.25 -7.59
N GLN A 12 9.13 -1.56 -7.56
CA GLN A 12 9.37 -2.39 -8.74
C GLN A 12 8.08 -2.90 -9.38
N GLY A 13 6.96 -2.83 -8.69
CA GLY A 13 5.69 -3.22 -9.27
C GLY A 13 4.57 -3.44 -8.27
N TRP A 14 3.36 -3.32 -8.78
CA TRP A 14 2.12 -3.68 -8.10
C TRP A 14 1.72 -5.10 -8.53
N ARG A 15 1.45 -6.00 -7.58
CA ARG A 15 1.34 -7.44 -7.87
C ARG A 15 -0.02 -8.05 -7.53
N VAL A 16 -1.01 -7.25 -7.18
CA VAL A 16 -2.37 -7.72 -6.88
C VAL A 16 -3.40 -7.03 -7.76
N GLU A 17 -4.30 -7.81 -8.35
CA GLU A 17 -5.45 -7.24 -9.08
C GLU A 17 -6.41 -6.55 -8.11
N ILE A 18 -6.70 -5.28 -8.39
CA ILE A 18 -7.74 -4.49 -7.74
C ILE A 18 -8.77 -4.14 -8.82
N LYS A 19 -9.96 -4.72 -8.73
CA LYS A 19 -11.00 -4.59 -9.78
C LYS A 19 -11.48 -3.15 -9.94
N ALA A 20 -11.56 -2.40 -8.85
CA ALA A 20 -11.89 -0.97 -8.87
C ALA A 20 -10.83 -0.11 -9.58
N TYR A 21 -9.56 -0.57 -9.59
CA TYR A 21 -8.44 0.13 -10.19
C TYR A 21 -7.55 -0.83 -11.00
N PRO A 22 -8.04 -1.36 -12.13
CA PRO A 22 -7.31 -2.38 -12.91
C PRO A 22 -5.96 -1.88 -13.45
N GLN A 23 -5.79 -0.57 -13.60
CA GLN A 23 -4.53 0.05 -13.99
C GLN A 23 -3.40 -0.14 -12.96
N LEU A 24 -3.71 -0.41 -11.69
CA LEU A 24 -2.68 -0.77 -10.70
C LEU A 24 -1.94 -2.04 -11.14
N ALA A 25 -2.65 -3.04 -11.64
CA ALA A 25 -2.07 -4.28 -12.15
C ALA A 25 -1.44 -4.10 -13.54
N THR A 26 -2.15 -3.44 -14.47
CA THR A 26 -1.74 -3.38 -15.90
C THR A 26 -0.65 -2.34 -16.16
N VAL A 27 -0.61 -1.24 -15.43
CA VAL A 27 0.40 -0.18 -15.53
C VAL A 27 1.40 -0.25 -14.36
N GLY A 28 0.90 -0.33 -13.12
CA GLY A 28 1.72 -0.47 -11.93
C GLY A 28 2.49 -1.79 -11.89
N GLY A 29 1.95 -2.85 -12.49
CA GLY A 29 2.57 -4.18 -12.58
C GLY A 29 3.71 -4.30 -13.59
N VAL A 30 3.92 -3.28 -14.45
CA VAL A 30 4.98 -3.30 -15.49
C VAL A 30 6.36 -3.17 -14.84
N GLY A 31 7.26 -4.06 -15.25
CA GLY A 31 8.65 -4.07 -14.82
C GLY A 31 8.92 -4.94 -13.59
N CYS A 32 10.18 -5.18 -13.37
CA CYS A 32 10.73 -5.84 -12.19
C CYS A 32 12.15 -5.31 -11.93
N LEU A 33 12.79 -5.75 -10.86
CA LEU A 33 14.14 -5.30 -10.48
C LEU A 33 15.16 -5.52 -11.59
N SER A 34 15.14 -6.68 -12.24
CA SER A 34 16.10 -7.07 -13.29
C SER A 34 15.73 -6.54 -14.68
N ASN A 35 14.46 -6.22 -14.94
CA ASN A 35 13.98 -5.71 -16.20
C ASN A 35 12.82 -4.72 -16.03
N ARG A 36 13.13 -3.43 -16.06
CA ARG A 36 12.15 -2.35 -15.90
C ARG A 36 11.09 -2.26 -17.03
N LYS A 37 11.32 -2.93 -18.15
CA LYS A 37 10.41 -2.98 -19.29
C LYS A 37 9.69 -4.33 -19.43
N ALA A 38 9.85 -5.23 -18.46
CA ALA A 38 9.13 -6.50 -18.47
C ALA A 38 7.61 -6.27 -18.54
N PRO A 39 6.86 -7.11 -19.27
CA PRO A 39 5.40 -7.05 -19.26
C PRO A 39 4.83 -7.06 -17.85
N ALA A 40 3.66 -6.48 -17.68
CA ALA A 40 2.97 -6.48 -16.40
C ALA A 40 2.80 -7.93 -15.89
N LYS A 41 3.16 -8.15 -14.63
CA LYS A 41 2.95 -9.42 -13.92
C LYS A 41 2.30 -9.12 -12.58
N PHE A 42 1.18 -9.76 -12.34
CA PHE A 42 0.41 -9.63 -11.12
C PHE A 42 -0.40 -10.91 -10.91
N TYR A 43 -0.93 -11.09 -9.74
CA TYR A 43 -1.86 -12.15 -9.41
C TYR A 43 -3.29 -11.65 -9.62
N THR A 44 -4.08 -12.40 -10.38
CA THR A 44 -5.53 -12.18 -10.47
C THR A 44 -6.20 -12.50 -9.14
N GLN A 45 -7.39 -11.97 -8.91
CA GLN A 45 -8.11 -12.29 -7.68
C GLN A 45 -8.44 -13.79 -7.55
N ASP A 46 -8.62 -14.50 -8.67
CA ASP A 46 -8.89 -15.93 -8.67
C ASP A 46 -7.64 -16.72 -8.28
N GLU A 47 -6.46 -16.37 -8.82
CA GLU A 47 -5.18 -16.96 -8.40
C GLU A 47 -4.89 -16.71 -6.90
N ILE A 48 -5.22 -15.51 -6.40
CA ILE A 48 -5.07 -15.20 -4.98
C ILE A 48 -5.99 -16.08 -4.13
N ARG A 49 -7.26 -16.26 -4.53
CA ARG A 49 -8.20 -17.14 -3.81
C ARG A 49 -7.71 -18.58 -3.79
N GLU A 50 -7.17 -19.09 -4.89
CA GLU A 50 -6.58 -20.43 -4.98
C GLU A 50 -5.41 -20.57 -4.00
N ILE A 51 -4.47 -19.62 -4.00
CA ILE A 51 -3.29 -19.61 -3.11
C ILE A 51 -3.72 -19.54 -1.64
N VAL A 52 -4.68 -18.68 -1.31
CA VAL A 52 -5.21 -18.53 0.05
C VAL A 52 -5.90 -19.81 0.53
N ALA A 53 -6.70 -20.44 -0.34
CA ALA A 53 -7.35 -21.72 -0.03
C ALA A 53 -6.31 -22.83 0.18
N TYR A 54 -5.34 -22.95 -0.70
CA TYR A 54 -4.23 -23.91 -0.60
C TYR A 54 -3.44 -23.74 0.71
N ALA A 55 -3.16 -22.49 1.10
CA ALA A 55 -2.48 -22.18 2.35
C ALA A 55 -3.34 -22.58 3.58
N ALA A 56 -4.65 -22.29 3.53
CA ALA A 56 -5.58 -22.60 4.61
C ALA A 56 -5.70 -24.10 4.89
N GLU A 57 -5.73 -24.94 3.85
CA GLU A 57 -5.68 -26.41 3.96
C GLU A 57 -4.44 -26.91 4.73
N ARG A 58 -3.40 -26.10 4.81
CA ARG A 58 -2.13 -26.39 5.48
C ARG A 58 -1.95 -25.62 6.79
N ASN A 59 -3.04 -25.04 7.28
CA ASN A 59 -3.05 -24.19 8.48
C ASN A 59 -2.05 -23.01 8.38
N ILE A 60 -1.89 -22.43 7.19
CA ILE A 60 -1.05 -21.24 6.94
C ILE A 60 -1.98 -20.06 6.69
N GLU A 61 -1.89 -19.05 7.55
CA GLU A 61 -2.55 -17.75 7.34
C GLU A 61 -1.71 -16.90 6.37
N VAL A 62 -2.34 -16.37 5.32
CA VAL A 62 -1.69 -15.43 4.39
C VAL A 62 -1.94 -14.00 4.84
N ILE A 63 -0.87 -13.23 5.05
CA ILE A 63 -0.91 -11.82 5.43
C ILE A 63 -0.47 -11.01 4.22
N PRO A 64 -1.38 -10.31 3.51
CA PRO A 64 -1.01 -9.45 2.40
C PRO A 64 -0.35 -8.16 2.90
N GLU A 65 0.65 -7.68 2.16
CA GLU A 65 1.25 -6.38 2.38
C GLU A 65 1.04 -5.45 1.19
N ILE A 66 0.55 -4.25 1.49
CA ILE A 66 0.58 -3.07 0.61
C ILE A 66 1.42 -2.02 1.32
N ASP A 67 2.63 -1.85 0.84
CA ASP A 67 3.62 -1.00 1.49
C ASP A 67 3.41 0.47 1.15
N MET A 68 3.14 1.25 2.21
CA MET A 68 2.87 2.69 2.18
C MET A 68 3.34 3.34 3.50
N PRO A 69 3.69 4.62 3.52
CA PRO A 69 3.64 5.62 2.43
C PRO A 69 4.88 5.64 1.54
N GLY A 70 5.95 4.92 1.92
CA GLY A 70 7.14 4.68 1.12
C GLY A 70 6.86 3.63 0.03
N HIS A 71 7.90 3.18 -0.67
CA HIS A 71 7.83 2.08 -1.64
C HIS A 71 6.70 2.17 -2.68
N ALA A 72 6.16 3.39 -2.90
CA ALA A 72 4.91 3.65 -3.61
C ALA A 72 5.08 4.01 -5.09
N LEU A 73 6.25 3.77 -5.72
CA LEU A 73 6.48 4.18 -7.11
C LEU A 73 5.51 3.51 -8.09
N ALA A 74 5.20 2.23 -7.90
CA ALA A 74 4.25 1.53 -8.76
C ALA A 74 2.83 2.12 -8.63
N PHE A 75 2.42 2.52 -7.43
CA PHE A 75 1.16 3.21 -7.16
C PHE A 75 1.14 4.61 -7.77
N THR A 76 2.19 5.42 -7.56
CA THR A 76 2.23 6.81 -8.04
C THR A 76 2.44 6.94 -9.55
N LYS A 77 2.83 5.88 -10.24
CA LYS A 77 2.76 5.80 -11.72
C LYS A 77 1.32 5.79 -12.22
N VAL A 78 0.42 5.20 -11.47
CA VAL A 78 -1.02 5.08 -11.80
C VAL A 78 -1.79 6.31 -11.35
N PHE A 79 -1.42 6.87 -10.21
CA PHE A 79 -2.02 8.05 -9.59
C PHE A 79 -0.98 9.16 -9.39
N PRO A 80 -0.52 9.81 -10.48
CA PRO A 80 0.55 10.81 -10.39
C PRO A 80 0.14 12.04 -9.55
N GLU A 81 -1.16 12.35 -9.46
CA GLU A 81 -1.72 13.40 -8.61
C GLU A 81 -1.59 13.12 -7.11
N LEU A 82 -1.40 11.85 -6.74
CA LEU A 82 -1.22 11.39 -5.37
C LEU A 82 0.27 11.22 -4.99
N ASN A 83 1.17 11.64 -5.86
CA ASN A 83 2.61 11.53 -5.63
C ASN A 83 3.10 12.60 -4.65
N GLY A 84 3.74 12.17 -3.56
CA GLY A 84 4.39 13.03 -2.56
C GLY A 84 5.89 13.27 -2.84
N GLY A 85 6.41 12.73 -3.95
CA GLY A 85 7.83 12.78 -4.30
C GLY A 85 8.65 11.64 -3.68
N LYS A 86 9.87 11.39 -4.23
CA LYS A 86 10.83 10.39 -3.71
C LYS A 86 10.24 9.00 -3.45
N LYS A 87 9.30 8.56 -4.31
CA LYS A 87 8.60 7.27 -4.22
C LYS A 87 7.64 7.18 -3.02
N THR A 88 7.16 8.30 -2.51
CA THR A 88 6.15 8.36 -1.45
C THR A 88 4.82 8.85 -2.00
N VAL A 89 3.73 8.47 -1.33
CA VAL A 89 2.42 9.09 -1.57
C VAL A 89 2.31 10.47 -0.92
N ASN A 90 1.30 11.26 -1.29
CA ASN A 90 1.03 12.58 -0.74
C ASN A 90 -0.06 12.53 0.35
N PRO A 91 0.30 12.50 1.65
CA PRO A 91 -0.68 12.40 2.74
C PRO A 91 -1.60 13.61 2.91
N ALA A 92 -1.32 14.73 2.21
CA ALA A 92 -2.18 15.91 2.22
C ALA A 92 -3.42 15.78 1.33
N LYS A 93 -3.47 14.77 0.45
CA LYS A 93 -4.57 14.53 -0.48
C LYS A 93 -5.62 13.62 0.14
N GLU A 94 -6.85 14.11 0.29
CA GLU A 94 -7.97 13.30 0.79
C GLU A 94 -8.33 12.15 -0.17
N GLU A 95 -8.17 12.36 -1.47
CA GLU A 95 -8.38 11.37 -2.52
C GLU A 95 -7.51 10.13 -2.32
N LEU A 96 -6.30 10.29 -1.76
CA LEU A 96 -5.43 9.17 -1.42
C LEU A 96 -6.15 8.17 -0.51
N TYR A 97 -6.82 8.66 0.53
CA TYR A 97 -7.48 7.79 1.50
C TYR A 97 -8.73 7.14 0.95
N VAL A 98 -9.42 7.78 0.00
CA VAL A 98 -10.54 7.18 -0.74
C VAL A 98 -10.05 6.01 -1.59
N VAL A 99 -8.94 6.19 -2.31
CA VAL A 99 -8.32 5.12 -3.11
C VAL A 99 -7.85 3.97 -2.21
N LEU A 100 -7.15 4.30 -1.11
CA LEU A 100 -6.66 3.28 -0.16
C LEU A 100 -7.80 2.52 0.52
N GLU A 101 -8.89 3.18 0.90
CA GLU A 101 -10.06 2.51 1.49
C GLU A 101 -10.65 1.48 0.52
N THR A 102 -10.75 1.83 -0.77
CA THR A 102 -11.23 0.92 -1.82
C THR A 102 -10.29 -0.29 -1.99
N ILE A 103 -8.98 -0.05 -2.04
CA ILE A 103 -7.96 -1.10 -2.13
C ILE A 103 -8.04 -2.04 -0.93
N MET A 104 -8.05 -1.49 0.30
CA MET A 104 -8.08 -2.28 1.53
C MET A 104 -9.37 -3.08 1.67
N LYS A 105 -10.50 -2.57 1.17
CA LYS A 105 -11.78 -3.29 1.13
C LYS A 105 -11.70 -4.52 0.23
N GLU A 106 -11.12 -4.42 -0.96
CA GLU A 106 -10.94 -5.58 -1.85
C GLU A 106 -9.97 -6.60 -1.22
N LEU A 107 -8.85 -6.14 -0.66
CA LEU A 107 -7.90 -7.02 0.04
C LEU A 107 -8.56 -7.75 1.22
N ALA A 108 -9.36 -7.05 2.03
CA ALA A 108 -10.05 -7.66 3.17
C ALA A 108 -11.01 -8.78 2.74
N THR A 109 -11.53 -8.71 1.51
CA THR A 109 -12.40 -9.75 0.91
C THR A 109 -11.57 -10.93 0.38
N LEU A 110 -10.40 -10.66 -0.21
CA LEU A 110 -9.53 -11.68 -0.79
C LEU A 110 -8.78 -12.48 0.28
N PHE A 111 -8.40 -11.84 1.37
CA PHE A 111 -7.62 -12.42 2.46
C PHE A 111 -8.48 -12.53 3.72
N PRO A 112 -9.10 -13.70 3.98
CA PRO A 112 -10.00 -13.88 5.12
C PRO A 112 -9.28 -13.83 6.48
N GLY A 113 -7.97 -13.98 6.50
CA GLY A 113 -7.15 -13.89 7.70
C GLY A 113 -7.34 -12.56 8.46
N ARG A 114 -6.90 -12.55 9.71
CA ARG A 114 -7.09 -11.40 10.62
C ARG A 114 -6.26 -10.17 10.23
N TYR A 115 -5.10 -10.36 9.60
CA TYR A 115 -4.08 -9.33 9.48
C TYR A 115 -3.96 -8.78 8.07
N ILE A 116 -3.69 -7.46 7.97
CA ILE A 116 -3.20 -6.77 6.77
C ILE A 116 -1.95 -6.00 7.18
N HIS A 117 -0.87 -6.17 6.43
CA HIS A 117 0.38 -5.44 6.62
C HIS A 117 0.39 -4.20 5.74
N ILE A 118 0.70 -3.05 6.33
CA ILE A 118 0.66 -1.74 5.66
C ILE A 118 2.04 -1.19 5.27
N GLY A 119 3.11 -1.94 5.51
CA GLY A 119 4.49 -1.51 5.28
C GLY A 119 4.97 -0.52 6.32
N GLY A 120 5.46 0.63 5.88
CA GLY A 120 5.84 1.76 6.73
C GLY A 120 7.35 1.95 6.88
N ASP A 121 8.16 1.10 6.26
CA ASP A 121 9.61 1.14 6.31
C ASP A 121 10.23 2.16 5.35
N GLU A 122 11.47 2.55 5.64
CA GLU A 122 12.38 3.34 4.80
C GLU A 122 11.78 4.63 4.19
N VAL A 123 10.84 5.27 4.87
CA VAL A 123 10.12 6.44 4.34
C VAL A 123 11.04 7.64 4.17
N LYS A 124 11.24 8.07 2.91
CA LYS A 124 12.09 9.21 2.57
C LYS A 124 11.31 10.51 2.60
N THR A 125 11.36 11.20 3.72
CA THR A 125 10.61 12.46 3.97
C THR A 125 11.06 13.65 3.11
N ASP A 126 12.20 13.58 2.44
CA ASP A 126 12.67 14.66 1.54
C ASP A 126 11.71 14.91 0.36
N GLY A 127 10.96 13.89 -0.09
CA GLY A 127 9.92 14.06 -1.11
C GLY A 127 8.86 15.05 -0.64
N TRP A 128 8.42 14.90 0.58
CA TRP A 128 7.42 15.78 1.20
C TRP A 128 7.91 17.21 1.41
N ARG A 129 9.23 17.42 1.64
CA ARG A 129 9.81 18.77 1.74
C ARG A 129 9.68 19.57 0.45
N ALA A 130 9.73 18.88 -0.70
CA ALA A 130 9.62 19.49 -2.02
C ALA A 130 8.17 19.56 -2.53
N CYS A 131 7.20 18.95 -1.84
CA CYS A 131 5.81 18.89 -2.25
C CYS A 131 5.05 20.15 -1.79
N PRO A 132 4.46 20.96 -2.72
CA PRO A 132 3.85 22.26 -2.39
C PRO A 132 2.68 22.18 -1.42
N ASP A 133 1.94 21.06 -1.41
CA ASP A 133 0.76 20.88 -0.55
C ASP A 133 1.13 20.69 0.93
N ILE A 134 2.28 20.12 1.19
CA ILE A 134 2.68 19.65 2.53
C ILE A 134 2.81 20.76 3.57
N PRO A 135 3.40 21.95 3.30
CA PRO A 135 3.48 23.00 4.31
C PRO A 135 2.11 23.50 4.80
N LEU A 136 1.14 23.65 3.89
CA LEU A 136 -0.22 24.05 4.25
C LEU A 136 -0.94 22.96 5.02
N PHE A 137 -0.78 21.71 4.60
CA PHE A 137 -1.29 20.54 5.28
C PHE A 137 -0.75 20.44 6.73
N MET A 138 0.57 20.55 6.91
CA MET A 138 1.19 20.54 8.24
C MET A 138 0.61 21.62 9.16
N LYS A 139 0.45 22.83 8.63
CA LYS A 139 -0.17 23.94 9.39
C LYS A 139 -1.61 23.65 9.79
N LYS A 140 -2.39 23.13 8.84
CA LYS A 140 -3.81 22.78 9.06
C LYS A 140 -3.98 21.70 10.12
N GLU A 141 -3.17 20.65 10.06
CA GLU A 141 -3.27 19.49 10.95
C GLU A 141 -2.44 19.63 12.24
N GLY A 142 -1.73 20.75 12.43
CA GLY A 142 -0.87 20.98 13.60
C GLY A 142 0.37 20.07 13.65
N ILE A 143 0.81 19.56 12.49
CA ILE A 143 1.96 18.65 12.35
C ILE A 143 3.26 19.48 12.44
N LYS A 144 4.19 19.06 13.30
CA LYS A 144 5.40 19.83 13.61
C LYS A 144 6.64 19.33 12.88
N SER A 145 6.67 18.07 12.47
CA SER A 145 7.82 17.47 11.78
C SER A 145 7.37 16.60 10.59
N TYR A 146 8.29 16.37 9.64
CA TYR A 146 8.01 15.47 8.52
C TYR A 146 7.81 14.00 8.95
N ASN A 147 8.45 13.58 10.04
CA ASN A 147 8.22 12.24 10.61
C ASN A 147 6.80 12.11 11.18
N ASP A 148 6.23 13.21 11.69
CA ASP A 148 4.84 13.19 12.18
C ASP A 148 3.82 13.12 11.03
N ILE A 149 4.21 13.45 9.78
CA ILE A 149 3.38 13.21 8.59
C ILE A 149 3.20 11.72 8.36
N GLN A 150 4.27 10.91 8.51
CA GLN A 150 4.20 9.47 8.42
C GLN A 150 3.21 8.93 9.46
N LYS A 151 3.36 9.30 10.73
CA LYS A 151 2.44 8.90 11.81
C LYS A 151 0.98 9.31 11.54
N TYR A 152 0.76 10.48 10.94
CA TYR A 152 -0.58 10.91 10.54
C TYR A 152 -1.17 9.98 9.48
N PHE A 153 -0.40 9.69 8.43
CA PHE A 153 -0.80 8.78 7.36
C PHE A 153 -1.15 7.40 7.91
N GLU A 154 -0.24 6.82 8.67
CA GLU A 154 -0.40 5.48 9.27
C GLU A 154 -1.62 5.39 10.16
N ARG A 155 -1.86 6.38 11.03
CA ARG A 155 -3.08 6.42 11.86
C ARG A 155 -4.35 6.42 11.02
N ARG A 156 -4.36 7.12 9.89
CA ARG A 156 -5.51 7.13 8.98
C ARG A 156 -5.70 5.77 8.32
N LEU A 157 -4.62 5.19 7.82
CA LEU A 157 -4.66 3.88 7.17
C LEU A 157 -5.06 2.78 8.18
N CYS A 158 -4.53 2.82 9.40
CA CYS A 158 -4.96 1.94 10.49
C CYS A 158 -6.47 2.03 10.76
N ARG A 159 -7.03 3.23 10.77
CA ARG A 159 -8.49 3.41 10.95
C ARG A 159 -9.29 2.78 9.81
N ILE A 160 -8.81 2.91 8.57
CA ILE A 160 -9.43 2.29 7.39
C ILE A 160 -9.43 0.77 7.55
N VAL A 161 -8.27 0.17 7.82
CA VAL A 161 -8.11 -1.28 7.97
C VAL A 161 -8.94 -1.83 9.14
N ASN A 162 -8.93 -1.13 10.29
CA ASN A 162 -9.67 -1.54 11.48
C ASN A 162 -11.21 -1.50 11.26
N LYS A 163 -11.72 -0.53 10.50
CA LYS A 163 -13.15 -0.49 10.11
C LYS A 163 -13.58 -1.69 9.28
N LEU A 164 -12.65 -2.34 8.59
CA LEU A 164 -12.90 -3.56 7.82
C LEU A 164 -12.82 -4.85 8.69
N GLY A 165 -12.68 -4.71 10.00
CA GLY A 165 -12.55 -5.83 10.93
C GLY A 165 -11.19 -6.51 10.92
N LYS A 166 -10.17 -5.88 10.30
CA LYS A 166 -8.80 -6.40 10.22
C LYS A 166 -7.90 -5.76 11.26
N THR A 167 -6.82 -6.45 11.61
CA THR A 167 -5.77 -5.95 12.50
C THR A 167 -4.56 -5.55 11.64
N VAL A 168 -4.04 -4.36 11.88
CA VAL A 168 -2.85 -3.86 11.18
C VAL A 168 -1.59 -4.52 11.71
N VAL A 169 -0.70 -4.87 10.79
CA VAL A 169 0.71 -5.18 11.02
C VAL A 169 1.54 -4.18 10.21
N ALA A 170 2.70 -3.80 10.71
CA ALA A 170 3.61 -2.87 10.04
C ALA A 170 5.06 -3.20 10.42
N TRP A 171 6.00 -2.60 9.73
CA TRP A 171 7.41 -2.63 10.14
C TRP A 171 7.61 -1.81 11.41
N ASP A 172 8.70 -2.04 12.14
CA ASP A 172 8.99 -1.42 13.44
C ASP A 172 9.37 0.07 13.37
N GLU A 173 9.44 0.63 12.18
CA GLU A 173 9.65 2.06 11.91
C GLU A 173 8.36 2.91 12.02
N VAL A 174 7.20 2.27 12.25
CA VAL A 174 5.85 2.88 12.32
C VAL A 174 5.53 3.41 13.72
#